data_14c63869d64985aa1f42c3567f8555c8
#
_entry.id   14c63869d64985aa1f42c3567f8555c8
#
_cell.length_a   1.000
_cell.length_b   1.000
_cell.length_c   1.000
_cell.angle_alpha   90.00
_cell.angle_beta   90.00
_cell.angle_gamma   90.00
#
_symmetry.space_group_name_H-M   'P 1'
#
loop_
_entity.id
_entity.type
_entity.pdbx_description
1 polymer ?
#
loop_
_entity_poly.entity_id
_entity_poly.type
_entity_poly.pdbx_seq_one_letter_code
_entity_poly.pdbx_strand_id
1 'polypeptide(L)'
;KSSDYTADNVTIHAGDTVTWFYGGWGDQLPSDSVHASVQVLGKDKDGKQQVWASTGQTSLKAGSTAKDLLEQVGLTLDAGESSWGWFLNGIYSPFDGKSYCGYDAATNSYWRFYVNGKFADVGAGAYKLQEGDAVTFMYGADADALPGQVLGSADVIGPDVNGNNTRWGTASNVSLPEGSTAQNLIEAVLKAKGVAYNGSQSGEYWFLNSITSPFDHKPYGWDAATNKYWHLYINGEPSLLCANQITLKSGDKVTLAYTTDNSPMPDPDKIVVDPSATTPDWDAEWAGYGNSGNGSTVTDAKTPAQAAGLKWAFDWKA
;
A
#
# COMPACT_ATOMS: atom_id res chain seq x y z
N LYS A 1 9.46 1.25 -38.20
CA LYS A 1 9.66 0.01 -38.99
C LYS A 1 11.13 -0.33 -38.93
N SER A 2 11.49 -1.59 -38.72
CA SER A 2 12.88 -2.03 -38.87
C SER A 2 13.29 -1.84 -40.34
N SER A 3 14.49 -1.33 -40.56
CA SER A 3 15.04 -1.20 -41.91
C SER A 3 15.63 -2.53 -42.34
N ASP A 4 15.26 -3.00 -43.52
CA ASP A 4 15.85 -4.19 -44.16
C ASP A 4 17.18 -3.85 -44.88
N TYR A 5 17.65 -2.60 -44.72
CA TYR A 5 18.83 -2.07 -45.34
C TYR A 5 19.91 -1.74 -44.32
N THR A 6 21.14 -1.77 -44.74
CA THR A 6 22.28 -1.27 -43.97
C THR A 6 22.25 0.28 -43.94
N ALA A 7 22.78 0.86 -42.84
CA ALA A 7 22.69 2.30 -42.61
C ALA A 7 23.29 3.17 -43.75
N ASP A 8 24.23 2.61 -44.51
CA ASP A 8 24.87 3.27 -45.67
C ASP A 8 23.97 3.28 -46.92
N ASN A 9 22.93 2.44 -46.94
CA ASN A 9 21.97 2.34 -48.06
C ASN A 9 20.63 3.04 -47.79
N VAL A 10 20.53 3.79 -46.71
CA VAL A 10 19.32 4.56 -46.34
C VAL A 10 19.56 6.03 -46.60
N THR A 11 18.76 6.61 -47.49
CA THR A 11 18.75 8.06 -47.70
C THR A 11 17.92 8.74 -46.64
N ILE A 12 18.52 9.70 -45.93
CA ILE A 12 17.86 10.47 -44.88
C ILE A 12 17.34 11.77 -45.47
N HIS A 13 16.08 12.13 -45.17
CA HIS A 13 15.43 13.35 -45.56
C HIS A 13 15.21 14.29 -44.36
N ALA A 14 14.96 15.56 -44.66
CA ALA A 14 14.63 16.50 -43.58
C ALA A 14 13.37 16.07 -42.80
N GLY A 15 13.51 15.92 -41.48
CA GLY A 15 12.47 15.44 -40.60
C GLY A 15 12.51 13.94 -40.25
N ASP A 16 13.41 13.18 -40.87
CA ASP A 16 13.60 11.78 -40.51
C ASP A 16 14.25 11.64 -39.12
N THR A 17 13.79 10.67 -38.37
CA THR A 17 14.40 10.24 -37.11
C THR A 17 15.02 8.87 -37.28
N VAL A 18 16.32 8.77 -36.99
CA VAL A 18 17.05 7.51 -37.02
C VAL A 18 17.29 7.04 -35.58
N THR A 19 16.82 5.85 -35.27
CA THR A 19 17.04 5.24 -33.96
C THR A 19 17.93 4.01 -34.10
N TRP A 20 19.03 4.00 -33.38
CA TRP A 20 19.84 2.82 -33.17
C TRP A 20 19.40 2.11 -31.90
N PHE A 21 19.02 0.86 -32.03
CA PHE A 21 18.53 0.05 -30.93
C PHE A 21 19.35 -1.24 -30.79
N TYR A 22 19.87 -1.47 -29.59
CA TYR A 22 20.52 -2.73 -29.24
C TYR A 22 19.56 -3.55 -28.40
N GLY A 23 19.10 -4.68 -28.92
CA GLY A 23 18.11 -5.55 -28.27
C GLY A 23 18.15 -6.96 -28.82
N GLY A 24 17.38 -7.86 -28.23
CA GLY A 24 17.18 -9.23 -28.68
C GLY A 24 16.23 -9.32 -29.88
N TRP A 25 16.21 -10.49 -30.54
CA TRP A 25 15.27 -10.74 -31.63
C TRP A 25 13.82 -10.69 -31.13
N GLY A 26 13.05 -9.79 -31.74
CA GLY A 26 11.64 -9.59 -31.36
C GLY A 26 11.40 -8.47 -30.34
N ASP A 27 12.45 -7.84 -29.83
CA ASP A 27 12.31 -6.68 -28.96
C ASP A 27 11.66 -5.51 -29.70
N GLN A 28 10.80 -4.79 -29.03
CA GLN A 28 10.16 -3.59 -29.55
C GLN A 28 11.11 -2.40 -29.42
N LEU A 29 11.07 -1.49 -30.39
CA LEU A 29 11.74 -0.19 -30.24
C LEU A 29 11.17 0.54 -29.02
N PRO A 30 12.02 1.23 -28.25
CA PRO A 30 11.55 2.09 -27.19
C PRO A 30 10.51 3.08 -27.73
N SER A 31 9.38 3.22 -27.06
CA SER A 31 8.39 4.23 -27.42
C SER A 31 8.93 5.63 -27.13
N ASP A 32 8.70 6.57 -28.02
CA ASP A 32 8.99 7.99 -27.78
C ASP A 32 7.94 8.62 -26.85
N SER A 33 6.88 7.90 -26.56
CA SER A 33 5.77 8.34 -25.70
C SER A 33 5.41 7.29 -24.67
N VAL A 34 4.79 7.74 -23.61
CA VAL A 34 4.14 6.93 -22.56
C VAL A 34 2.70 7.38 -22.41
N HIS A 35 1.78 6.46 -22.24
CA HIS A 35 0.37 6.76 -22.01
C HIS A 35 0.04 6.52 -20.54
N ALA A 36 -0.57 7.51 -19.91
CA ALA A 36 -0.99 7.42 -18.52
C ALA A 36 -2.27 8.24 -18.31
N SER A 37 -3.02 7.91 -17.28
CA SER A 37 -4.21 8.65 -16.87
C SER A 37 -4.00 9.28 -15.51
N VAL A 38 -4.68 10.39 -15.23
CA VAL A 38 -4.66 11.02 -13.90
C VAL A 38 -6.06 11.37 -13.44
N GLN A 39 -6.28 11.22 -12.14
CA GLN A 39 -7.45 11.66 -11.42
C GLN A 39 -7.02 12.50 -10.22
N VAL A 40 -7.68 13.64 -10.02
CA VAL A 40 -7.52 14.51 -8.85
C VAL A 40 -8.79 14.46 -8.03
N LEU A 41 -8.68 14.05 -6.78
CA LEU A 41 -9.78 13.91 -5.83
C LEU A 41 -9.59 14.89 -4.68
N GLY A 42 -10.63 15.63 -4.37
CA GLY A 42 -10.65 16.53 -3.24
C GLY A 42 -12.05 16.70 -2.66
N LYS A 43 -12.20 17.59 -1.70
CA LYS A 43 -13.48 17.83 -1.03
C LYS A 43 -14.30 18.86 -1.80
N ASP A 44 -15.62 18.68 -1.84
CA ASP A 44 -16.58 19.72 -2.25
C ASP A 44 -16.89 20.66 -1.06
N LYS A 45 -17.79 21.62 -1.30
CA LYS A 45 -18.25 22.57 -0.27
C LYS A 45 -18.90 21.93 0.97
N ASP A 46 -19.38 20.69 0.84
CA ASP A 46 -20.03 19.93 1.90
C ASP A 46 -19.07 18.93 2.56
N GLY A 47 -17.77 18.96 2.19
CA GLY A 47 -16.72 18.09 2.70
C GLY A 47 -16.72 16.67 2.11
N LYS A 48 -17.53 16.41 1.07
CA LYS A 48 -17.58 15.11 0.41
C LYS A 48 -16.48 14.99 -0.64
N GLN A 49 -15.91 13.79 -0.73
CA GLN A 49 -14.93 13.49 -1.76
C GLN A 49 -15.53 13.56 -3.16
N GLN A 50 -14.87 14.31 -4.05
CA GLN A 50 -15.30 14.55 -5.42
C GLN A 50 -14.11 14.46 -6.37
N VAL A 51 -14.39 14.12 -7.62
CA VAL A 51 -13.42 14.25 -8.71
C VAL A 51 -13.31 15.73 -9.09
N TRP A 52 -12.13 16.32 -8.91
CA TRP A 52 -11.86 17.70 -9.31
C TRP A 52 -11.44 17.80 -10.76
N ALA A 53 -10.66 16.83 -11.21
CA ALA A 53 -10.30 16.68 -12.61
C ALA A 53 -9.89 15.24 -12.91
N SER A 54 -10.02 14.84 -14.16
CA SER A 54 -9.50 13.55 -14.63
C SER A 54 -9.17 13.64 -16.11
N THR A 55 -8.20 12.84 -16.52
CA THR A 55 -7.90 12.57 -17.94
C THR A 55 -8.10 11.10 -18.23
N GLY A 56 -8.42 10.75 -19.47
CA GLY A 56 -8.18 9.40 -19.99
C GLY A 56 -6.69 9.15 -20.18
N GLN A 57 -6.35 8.08 -20.89
CA GLN A 57 -4.96 7.80 -21.28
C GLN A 57 -4.43 8.96 -22.14
N THR A 58 -3.53 9.72 -21.57
CA THR A 58 -2.91 10.90 -22.18
C THR A 58 -1.51 10.52 -22.63
N SER A 59 -1.17 10.90 -23.86
CA SER A 59 0.20 10.66 -24.41
C SER A 59 1.13 11.76 -23.94
N LEU A 60 2.22 11.34 -23.27
CA LEU A 60 3.34 12.20 -22.87
C LEU A 60 4.63 11.69 -23.48
N LYS A 61 5.67 12.50 -23.44
CA LYS A 61 7.00 12.07 -23.86
C LYS A 61 7.52 10.96 -22.94
N ALA A 62 8.20 9.97 -23.49
CA ALA A 62 8.84 8.94 -22.68
C ALA A 62 9.80 9.56 -21.67
N GLY A 63 9.70 9.10 -20.40
CA GLY A 63 10.45 9.66 -19.28
C GLY A 63 9.76 10.82 -18.55
N SER A 64 8.56 11.25 -19.00
CA SER A 64 7.70 12.18 -18.25
C SER A 64 7.35 11.61 -16.88
N THR A 65 7.08 12.50 -15.93
CA THR A 65 6.80 12.19 -14.54
C THR A 65 5.31 12.33 -14.22
N ALA A 66 4.89 11.86 -13.06
CA ALA A 66 3.53 12.08 -12.58
C ALA A 66 3.21 13.56 -12.37
N LYS A 67 4.22 14.41 -12.06
CA LYS A 67 4.09 15.86 -12.07
C LYS A 67 3.66 16.36 -13.45
N ASP A 68 4.39 15.96 -14.52
CA ASP A 68 4.10 16.42 -15.88
C ASP A 68 2.67 16.06 -16.31
N LEU A 69 2.19 14.90 -15.86
CA LEU A 69 0.81 14.45 -16.09
C LEU A 69 -0.21 15.28 -15.29
N LEU A 70 0.09 15.59 -14.01
CA LEU A 70 -0.79 16.44 -13.18
C LEU A 70 -0.94 17.84 -13.78
N GLU A 71 0.11 18.40 -14.34
CA GLU A 71 0.08 19.72 -14.97
C GLU A 71 -0.86 19.77 -16.19
N GLN A 72 -1.21 18.62 -16.78
CA GLN A 72 -2.15 18.54 -17.91
C GLN A 72 -3.63 18.69 -17.51
N VAL A 73 -3.99 18.57 -16.21
CA VAL A 73 -5.39 18.54 -15.79
C VAL A 73 -6.06 19.93 -15.77
N GLY A 74 -5.29 20.99 -15.93
CA GLY A 74 -5.83 22.36 -16.00
C GLY A 74 -6.28 22.95 -14.66
N LEU A 75 -5.95 22.32 -13.53
CA LEU A 75 -6.19 22.88 -12.20
C LEU A 75 -5.06 23.87 -11.82
N THR A 76 -5.40 24.86 -11.00
CA THR A 76 -4.39 25.74 -10.43
C THR A 76 -3.66 25.01 -9.29
N LEU A 77 -2.35 24.82 -9.47
CA LEU A 77 -1.49 24.14 -8.53
C LEU A 77 -0.71 25.18 -7.69
N ASP A 78 -0.61 24.92 -6.41
CA ASP A 78 0.39 25.52 -5.53
C ASP A 78 1.48 24.48 -5.34
N ALA A 79 2.58 24.62 -6.05
CA ALA A 79 3.67 23.67 -6.08
C ALA A 79 4.99 24.37 -6.33
N GLY A 80 6.09 23.74 -5.96
CA GLY A 80 7.42 24.33 -6.09
C GLY A 80 8.55 23.31 -6.07
N GLU A 81 9.75 23.82 -6.39
CA GLU A 81 10.99 23.06 -6.22
C GLU A 81 11.59 23.34 -4.84
N SER A 82 12.14 22.30 -4.26
CA SER A 82 12.86 22.36 -2.99
C SER A 82 14.19 21.61 -3.10
N SER A 83 15.00 21.63 -2.05
CA SER A 83 16.21 20.80 -1.98
C SER A 83 15.92 19.29 -2.07
N TRP A 84 14.66 18.88 -1.88
CA TRP A 84 14.17 17.49 -1.96
C TRP A 84 13.48 17.18 -3.29
N GLY A 85 13.52 18.12 -4.26
CA GLY A 85 12.83 18.05 -5.54
C GLY A 85 11.49 18.76 -5.55
N TRP A 86 10.71 18.51 -6.58
CA TRP A 86 9.39 19.10 -6.75
C TRP A 86 8.40 18.55 -5.72
N PHE A 87 7.61 19.45 -5.13
CA PHE A 87 6.53 19.04 -4.23
C PHE A 87 5.24 19.81 -4.52
N LEU A 88 4.12 19.15 -4.30
CA LEU A 88 2.77 19.70 -4.37
C LEU A 88 2.39 20.20 -2.99
N ASN A 89 2.31 21.52 -2.81
CA ASN A 89 1.81 22.13 -1.58
C ASN A 89 0.29 22.11 -1.54
N GLY A 90 -0.37 22.43 -2.65
CA GLY A 90 -1.81 22.47 -2.72
C GLY A 90 -2.38 22.52 -4.13
N ILE A 91 -3.69 22.31 -4.21
CA ILE A 91 -4.49 22.51 -5.43
C ILE A 91 -5.70 23.35 -5.08
N TYR A 92 -6.05 24.28 -5.95
CA TYR A 92 -7.26 25.08 -5.81
C TYR A 92 -8.48 24.29 -6.25
N SER A 93 -9.47 24.22 -5.36
CA SER A 93 -10.73 23.51 -5.61
C SER A 93 -11.54 24.20 -6.70
N PRO A 94 -12.02 23.44 -7.72
CA PRO A 94 -12.94 23.97 -8.73
C PRO A 94 -14.33 24.24 -8.18
N PHE A 95 -14.67 23.77 -6.95
CA PHE A 95 -16.01 23.91 -6.37
C PHE A 95 -16.16 25.15 -5.49
N ASP A 96 -15.13 25.54 -4.76
CA ASP A 96 -15.20 26.67 -3.84
C ASP A 96 -14.05 27.68 -4.00
N GLY A 97 -13.12 27.43 -4.92
CA GLY A 97 -11.98 28.27 -5.23
C GLY A 97 -10.92 28.36 -4.13
N LYS A 98 -11.06 27.59 -3.04
CA LYS A 98 -10.08 27.58 -1.96
C LYS A 98 -8.88 26.71 -2.32
N SER A 99 -7.72 27.12 -1.82
CA SER A 99 -6.54 26.26 -1.84
C SER A 99 -6.62 25.23 -0.71
N TYR A 100 -6.59 23.98 -1.10
CA TYR A 100 -6.38 22.87 -0.17
C TYR A 100 -4.89 22.58 -0.16
N CYS A 101 -4.21 23.04 0.89
CA CYS A 101 -2.75 23.02 0.94
C CYS A 101 -2.23 22.51 2.27
N GLY A 102 -1.02 21.93 2.22
CA GLY A 102 -0.31 21.43 3.40
C GLY A 102 -1.07 20.33 4.13
N TYR A 103 -0.82 20.27 5.43
CA TYR A 103 -1.48 19.35 6.35
C TYR A 103 -2.55 20.10 7.16
N ASP A 104 -3.78 19.66 7.06
CA ASP A 104 -4.90 20.14 7.89
C ASP A 104 -5.02 19.29 9.14
N ALA A 105 -4.58 19.84 10.28
CA ALA A 105 -4.62 19.14 11.56
C ALA A 105 -6.03 18.89 12.11
N ALA A 106 -7.03 19.66 11.67
CA ALA A 106 -8.41 19.47 12.13
C ALA A 106 -9.07 18.22 11.53
N THR A 107 -8.73 17.91 10.28
CA THR A 107 -9.28 16.78 9.55
C THR A 107 -8.24 15.69 9.27
N ASN A 108 -7.01 15.89 9.68
CA ASN A 108 -5.87 15.00 9.40
C ASN A 108 -5.65 14.78 7.90
N SER A 109 -5.97 15.80 7.07
CA SER A 109 -5.98 15.69 5.62
C SER A 109 -4.77 16.35 4.98
N TYR A 110 -4.28 15.73 3.92
CA TYR A 110 -3.17 16.22 3.10
C TYR A 110 -3.22 15.61 1.70
N TRP A 111 -2.42 16.10 0.74
CA TRP A 111 -2.32 15.53 -0.58
C TRP A 111 -1.55 14.22 -0.56
N ARG A 112 -2.17 13.17 -1.05
CA ARG A 112 -1.62 11.84 -1.22
C ARG A 112 -1.51 11.50 -2.69
N PHE A 113 -0.45 10.81 -3.05
CA PHE A 113 -0.14 10.42 -4.43
C PHE A 113 -0.13 8.90 -4.55
N TYR A 114 -0.87 8.40 -5.54
CA TYR A 114 -1.04 6.97 -5.79
C TYR A 114 -0.75 6.65 -7.25
N VAL A 115 -0.20 5.48 -7.50
CA VAL A 115 -0.03 4.90 -8.83
C VAL A 115 -0.66 3.51 -8.84
N ASN A 116 -1.54 3.26 -9.81
CA ASN A 116 -2.27 2.00 -9.95
C ASN A 116 -2.95 1.55 -8.64
N GLY A 117 -3.52 2.53 -7.90
CA GLY A 117 -4.22 2.33 -6.65
C GLY A 117 -3.34 2.08 -5.42
N LYS A 118 -2.02 2.12 -5.55
CA LYS A 118 -1.07 1.98 -4.46
C LYS A 118 -0.45 3.33 -4.09
N PHE A 119 -0.29 3.58 -2.80
CA PHE A 119 0.43 4.77 -2.33
C PHE A 119 1.85 4.75 -2.89
N ALA A 120 2.26 5.87 -3.47
CA ALA A 120 3.60 5.98 -4.05
C ALA A 120 4.64 6.21 -2.94
N ASP A 121 5.76 5.54 -3.05
CA ASP A 121 6.91 5.64 -2.14
C ASP A 121 7.93 6.70 -2.55
N VAL A 122 7.64 7.42 -3.66
CA VAL A 122 8.43 8.53 -4.18
C VAL A 122 7.53 9.72 -4.50
N GLY A 123 8.09 10.93 -4.56
CA GLY A 123 7.36 12.13 -4.95
C GLY A 123 6.97 12.12 -6.43
N ALA A 124 5.88 12.82 -6.79
CA ALA A 124 5.34 12.87 -8.15
C ALA A 124 6.33 13.42 -9.19
N GLY A 125 7.23 14.32 -8.79
CA GLY A 125 8.30 14.83 -9.65
C GLY A 125 9.43 13.82 -9.91
N ALA A 126 9.56 12.80 -9.06
CA ALA A 126 10.56 11.74 -9.20
C ALA A 126 10.00 10.48 -9.88
N TYR A 127 8.68 10.27 -9.82
CA TYR A 127 8.03 9.10 -10.41
C TYR A 127 7.96 9.23 -11.93
N LYS A 128 8.71 8.38 -12.63
CA LYS A 128 8.66 8.28 -14.09
C LYS A 128 7.50 7.36 -14.50
N LEU A 129 6.61 7.91 -15.31
CA LEU A 129 5.44 7.19 -15.80
C LEU A 129 5.82 5.96 -16.61
N GLN A 130 5.04 4.91 -16.41
CA GLN A 130 5.07 3.68 -17.19
C GLN A 130 3.83 3.61 -18.08
N GLU A 131 3.91 2.83 -19.14
CA GLU A 131 2.78 2.62 -20.06
C GLU A 131 1.56 2.07 -19.31
N GLY A 132 0.43 2.74 -19.43
CA GLY A 132 -0.83 2.35 -18.83
C GLY A 132 -1.03 2.80 -17.38
N ASP A 133 -0.10 3.56 -16.79
CA ASP A 133 -0.24 4.02 -15.41
C ASP A 133 -1.54 4.81 -15.19
N ALA A 134 -2.18 4.51 -14.05
CA ALA A 134 -3.31 5.25 -13.50
C ALA A 134 -2.85 6.01 -12.25
N VAL A 135 -2.69 7.31 -12.37
CA VAL A 135 -2.22 8.21 -11.31
C VAL A 135 -3.41 8.81 -10.57
N THR A 136 -3.35 8.87 -9.26
CA THR A 136 -4.36 9.55 -8.44
C THR A 136 -3.70 10.48 -7.44
N PHE A 137 -4.12 11.74 -7.44
CA PHE A 137 -3.85 12.68 -6.36
C PHE A 137 -5.12 12.84 -5.54
N MET A 138 -5.03 12.65 -4.23
CA MET A 138 -6.18 12.70 -3.35
C MET A 138 -5.90 13.54 -2.12
N TYR A 139 -6.74 14.57 -1.88
CA TYR A 139 -6.76 15.31 -0.62
C TYR A 139 -7.67 14.61 0.37
N GLY A 140 -7.12 14.16 1.48
CA GLY A 140 -7.87 13.46 2.52
C GLY A 140 -6.99 12.88 3.61
N ALA A 141 -7.63 12.27 4.62
CA ALA A 141 -6.97 11.58 5.72
C ALA A 141 -6.50 10.18 5.30
N ASP A 142 -5.59 9.58 6.09
CA ASP A 142 -5.10 8.22 5.84
C ASP A 142 -6.21 7.16 5.82
N ALA A 143 -7.29 7.41 6.57
CA ALA A 143 -8.46 6.54 6.62
C ALA A 143 -9.41 6.70 5.40
N ASP A 144 -9.19 7.71 4.56
CA ASP A 144 -10.01 7.90 3.35
C ASP A 144 -9.52 6.96 2.25
N ALA A 145 -10.39 6.08 1.78
CA ALA A 145 -10.10 5.15 0.69
C ALA A 145 -10.19 5.83 -0.68
N LEU A 146 -9.48 5.29 -1.66
CA LEU A 146 -9.73 5.64 -3.07
C LEU A 146 -11.11 5.13 -3.50
N PRO A 147 -11.76 5.79 -4.48
CA PRO A 147 -13.02 5.31 -5.03
C PRO A 147 -12.92 3.85 -5.50
N GLY A 148 -13.92 3.05 -5.17
CA GLY A 148 -13.94 1.62 -5.48
C GLY A 148 -13.02 0.77 -4.59
N GLN A 149 -12.48 1.37 -3.52
CA GLN A 149 -11.65 0.67 -2.53
C GLN A 149 -12.19 0.88 -1.12
N VAL A 150 -11.83 -0.03 -0.24
CA VAL A 150 -12.06 0.02 1.20
C VAL A 150 -10.74 -0.17 1.93
N LEU A 151 -10.53 0.58 3.01
CA LEU A 151 -9.34 0.44 3.86
C LEU A 151 -9.72 -0.30 5.14
N GLY A 152 -9.03 -1.42 5.40
CA GLY A 152 -9.18 -2.16 6.65
C GLY A 152 -7.85 -2.35 7.36
N SER A 153 -7.89 -2.54 8.66
CA SER A 153 -6.72 -2.89 9.47
C SER A 153 -6.94 -4.25 10.12
N ALA A 154 -5.92 -5.07 10.23
CA ALA A 154 -6.06 -6.35 10.91
C ALA A 154 -4.89 -6.68 11.83
N ASP A 155 -5.22 -7.35 12.92
CA ASP A 155 -4.29 -7.99 13.84
C ASP A 155 -4.61 -9.48 13.94
N VAL A 156 -3.59 -10.32 13.82
CA VAL A 156 -3.66 -11.76 14.10
C VAL A 156 -2.82 -12.04 15.33
N ILE A 157 -3.48 -12.50 16.39
CA ILE A 157 -2.90 -12.65 17.72
C ILE A 157 -2.93 -14.12 18.13
N GLY A 158 -1.79 -14.70 18.35
CA GLY A 158 -1.63 -16.07 18.82
C GLY A 158 -0.55 -16.18 19.90
N PRO A 159 -0.31 -17.38 20.43
CA PRO A 159 0.73 -17.58 21.44
C PRO A 159 2.14 -17.53 20.83
N ASP A 160 3.08 -16.98 21.62
CA ASP A 160 4.51 -17.18 21.40
C ASP A 160 4.96 -18.56 21.94
N VAL A 161 6.25 -18.83 21.91
CA VAL A 161 6.85 -20.09 22.44
C VAL A 161 6.62 -20.28 23.95
N ASN A 162 6.33 -19.21 24.68
CA ASN A 162 6.07 -19.22 26.12
C ASN A 162 4.56 -19.25 26.44
N GLY A 163 3.72 -19.21 25.41
CA GLY A 163 2.25 -19.18 25.56
C GLY A 163 1.66 -17.79 25.77
N ASN A 164 2.45 -16.72 25.64
CA ASN A 164 1.95 -15.35 25.75
C ASN A 164 1.33 -14.90 24.42
N ASN A 165 0.32 -14.05 24.50
CA ASN A 165 -0.28 -13.44 23.32
C ASN A 165 0.74 -12.54 22.60
N THR A 166 0.94 -12.79 21.31
CA THR A 166 1.79 -11.99 20.46
C THR A 166 1.19 -11.81 19.08
N ARG A 167 1.67 -10.82 18.30
CA ARG A 167 1.20 -10.59 16.93
C ARG A 167 1.87 -11.56 15.97
N TRP A 168 1.06 -12.35 15.26
CA TRP A 168 1.50 -13.20 14.16
C TRP A 168 1.41 -12.48 12.82
N GLY A 169 0.60 -11.44 12.75
CA GLY A 169 0.48 -10.56 11.60
C GLY A 169 -0.27 -9.29 11.98
N THR A 170 0.16 -8.19 11.45
CA THR A 170 -0.51 -6.89 11.61
C THR A 170 -0.34 -6.07 10.35
N ALA A 171 -1.38 -5.36 9.97
CA ALA A 171 -1.32 -4.33 8.94
C ALA A 171 -2.40 -3.29 9.18
N SER A 172 -2.08 -2.05 8.86
CA SER A 172 -2.98 -0.90 8.96
C SER A 172 -3.29 -0.36 7.57
N ASN A 173 -4.53 0.11 7.38
CA ASN A 173 -4.97 0.76 6.15
C ASN A 173 -4.68 -0.07 4.87
N VAL A 174 -4.91 -1.38 4.95
CA VAL A 174 -4.81 -2.27 3.79
C VAL A 174 -5.90 -1.90 2.81
N SER A 175 -5.50 -1.51 1.60
CA SER A 175 -6.43 -1.17 0.53
C SER A 175 -6.90 -2.44 -0.18
N LEU A 176 -8.22 -2.62 -0.23
CA LEU A 176 -8.89 -3.73 -0.88
C LEU A 176 -10.01 -3.19 -1.78
N PRO A 177 -10.45 -3.94 -2.81
CA PRO A 177 -11.62 -3.56 -3.59
C PRO A 177 -12.86 -3.35 -2.70
N GLU A 178 -13.71 -2.40 -3.05
CA GLU A 178 -15.01 -2.21 -2.40
C GLU A 178 -15.82 -3.50 -2.48
N GLY A 179 -16.52 -3.84 -1.39
CA GLY A 179 -17.21 -5.13 -1.26
C GLY A 179 -16.34 -6.27 -0.71
N SER A 180 -15.04 -6.03 -0.51
CA SER A 180 -14.18 -7.01 0.17
C SER A 180 -14.65 -7.31 1.58
N THR A 181 -14.38 -8.53 2.03
CA THR A 181 -14.81 -9.06 3.32
C THR A 181 -13.67 -9.10 4.34
N ALA A 182 -14.02 -9.37 5.59
CA ALA A 182 -13.02 -9.59 6.65
C ALA A 182 -12.09 -10.78 6.30
N GLN A 183 -12.60 -11.82 5.59
CA GLN A 183 -11.75 -12.90 5.06
C GLN A 183 -10.66 -12.34 4.14
N ASN A 184 -11.03 -11.53 3.14
CA ASN A 184 -10.07 -10.99 2.19
C ASN A 184 -8.96 -10.20 2.88
N LEU A 185 -9.30 -9.44 3.92
CA LEU A 185 -8.33 -8.68 4.69
C LEU A 185 -7.40 -9.59 5.49
N ILE A 186 -7.94 -10.60 6.19
CA ILE A 186 -7.16 -11.58 6.95
C ILE A 186 -6.16 -12.30 6.02
N GLU A 187 -6.65 -12.80 4.89
CA GLU A 187 -5.82 -13.50 3.91
C GLU A 187 -4.73 -12.60 3.33
N ALA A 188 -5.05 -11.34 3.03
CA ALA A 188 -4.07 -10.36 2.56
C ALA A 188 -2.95 -10.13 3.58
N VAL A 189 -3.30 -9.98 4.87
CA VAL A 189 -2.32 -9.76 5.95
C VAL A 189 -1.45 -11.01 6.18
N LEU A 190 -2.06 -12.18 6.28
CA LEU A 190 -1.30 -13.44 6.47
C LEU A 190 -0.35 -13.69 5.30
N LYS A 191 -0.81 -13.49 4.07
CA LYS A 191 0.00 -13.62 2.85
C LYS A 191 1.16 -12.62 2.84
N ALA A 192 0.90 -11.35 3.15
CA ALA A 192 1.92 -10.31 3.19
C ALA A 192 3.00 -10.59 4.26
N LYS A 193 2.65 -11.33 5.32
CA LYS A 193 3.56 -11.71 6.40
C LYS A 193 4.17 -13.11 6.22
N GLY A 194 3.89 -13.80 5.11
CA GLY A 194 4.39 -15.15 4.88
C GLY A 194 3.85 -16.19 5.86
N VAL A 195 2.76 -15.88 6.58
CA VAL A 195 2.16 -16.77 7.58
C VAL A 195 1.21 -17.75 6.89
N ALA A 196 1.53 -19.03 6.96
CA ALA A 196 0.70 -20.08 6.38
C ALA A 196 -0.58 -20.30 7.17
N TYR A 197 -1.68 -20.51 6.47
CA TYR A 197 -2.97 -20.83 7.08
C TYR A 197 -3.72 -21.90 6.26
N ASN A 198 -4.68 -22.54 6.90
CA ASN A 198 -5.61 -23.48 6.28
C ASN A 198 -7.03 -22.99 6.48
N GLY A 199 -7.70 -22.68 5.38
CA GLY A 199 -9.12 -22.32 5.35
C GLY A 199 -9.90 -23.30 4.47
N SER A 200 -11.15 -23.47 4.76
CA SER A 200 -12.07 -24.32 3.94
C SER A 200 -13.41 -23.65 3.77
N GLN A 201 -14.03 -23.91 2.61
CA GLN A 201 -15.40 -23.48 2.31
C GLN A 201 -16.36 -24.62 2.57
N SER A 202 -17.44 -24.35 3.28
CA SER A 202 -18.56 -25.28 3.47
C SER A 202 -19.88 -24.54 3.22
N GLY A 203 -20.50 -24.77 2.09
CA GLY A 203 -21.64 -23.98 1.64
C GLY A 203 -21.26 -22.52 1.46
N GLU A 204 -22.01 -21.63 2.11
CA GLU A 204 -21.78 -20.18 2.08
C GLU A 204 -20.73 -19.70 3.11
N TYR A 205 -20.24 -20.59 3.97
CA TYR A 205 -19.39 -20.24 5.09
C TYR A 205 -17.94 -20.57 4.84
N TRP A 206 -17.09 -19.63 5.14
CA TRP A 206 -15.64 -19.86 5.18
C TRP A 206 -15.17 -20.10 6.61
N PHE A 207 -14.42 -21.18 6.79
CA PHE A 207 -13.87 -21.57 8.09
C PHE A 207 -12.37 -21.48 8.07
N LEU A 208 -11.81 -20.79 9.04
CA LEU A 208 -10.38 -20.81 9.31
C LEU A 208 -10.06 -22.02 10.18
N ASN A 209 -9.49 -23.06 9.58
CA ASN A 209 -9.18 -24.30 10.28
C ASN A 209 -7.95 -24.16 11.16
N SER A 210 -6.90 -23.48 10.65
CA SER A 210 -5.67 -23.24 11.42
C SER A 210 -4.83 -22.14 10.80
N ILE A 211 -3.97 -21.53 11.63
CA ILE A 211 -2.86 -20.67 11.20
C ILE A 211 -1.56 -21.31 11.75
N THR A 212 -0.53 -21.37 10.93
CA THR A 212 0.78 -21.87 11.37
C THR A 212 1.52 -20.76 12.12
N SER A 213 1.89 -21.05 13.34
CA SER A 213 2.65 -20.11 14.18
C SER A 213 3.98 -19.73 13.53
N PRO A 214 4.29 -18.45 13.42
CA PRO A 214 5.59 -18.00 12.94
C PRO A 214 6.71 -18.26 13.94
N PHE A 215 6.39 -18.66 15.20
CA PHE A 215 7.35 -18.84 16.28
C PHE A 215 7.78 -20.29 16.48
N ASP A 216 6.83 -21.24 16.50
CA ASP A 216 7.10 -22.66 16.72
C ASP A 216 6.76 -23.55 15.52
N HIS A 217 6.30 -22.94 14.41
CA HIS A 217 5.92 -23.56 13.14
C HIS A 217 4.84 -24.65 13.26
N LYS A 218 4.04 -24.62 14.34
CA LYS A 218 2.92 -25.54 14.53
C LYS A 218 1.61 -24.91 14.04
N PRO A 219 0.68 -25.72 13.50
CA PRO A 219 -0.65 -25.26 13.19
C PRO A 219 -1.47 -25.10 14.47
N TYR A 220 -2.07 -23.94 14.66
CA TYR A 220 -3.02 -23.64 15.71
C TYR A 220 -4.41 -23.59 15.11
N GLY A 221 -5.26 -24.49 15.53
CA GLY A 221 -6.67 -24.59 15.14
C GLY A 221 -7.52 -24.94 16.38
N TRP A 222 -8.65 -25.62 16.18
CA TRP A 222 -9.44 -26.10 17.31
C TRP A 222 -8.65 -27.02 18.22
N ASP A 223 -8.54 -26.64 19.49
CA ASP A 223 -7.89 -27.42 20.53
C ASP A 223 -8.93 -27.90 21.57
N ALA A 224 -9.30 -29.16 21.52
CA ALA A 224 -10.29 -29.75 22.41
C ALA A 224 -9.84 -29.82 23.87
N ALA A 225 -8.53 -29.80 24.15
CA ALA A 225 -8.01 -29.88 25.51
C ALA A 225 -8.14 -28.53 26.25
N THR A 226 -7.97 -27.44 25.54
CA THR A 226 -8.02 -26.08 26.11
C THR A 226 -9.25 -25.28 25.67
N ASN A 227 -10.06 -25.81 24.76
CA ASN A 227 -11.20 -25.16 24.16
C ASN A 227 -10.84 -23.83 23.45
N LYS A 228 -9.63 -23.76 22.92
CA LYS A 228 -9.13 -22.60 22.17
C LYS A 228 -9.35 -22.79 20.68
N TYR A 229 -9.66 -21.68 20.01
CA TYR A 229 -9.75 -21.58 18.56
C TYR A 229 -9.61 -20.11 18.12
N TRP A 230 -9.66 -19.84 16.81
CA TRP A 230 -9.57 -18.50 16.29
C TRP A 230 -10.90 -17.76 16.40
N HIS A 231 -10.94 -16.76 17.26
CA HIS A 231 -12.07 -15.85 17.43
C HIS A 231 -11.91 -14.62 16.56
N LEU A 232 -13.01 -14.22 15.92
CA LEU A 232 -13.09 -13.04 15.08
C LEU A 232 -13.73 -11.88 15.83
N TYR A 233 -13.07 -10.73 15.78
CA TYR A 233 -13.59 -9.47 16.35
C TYR A 233 -13.59 -8.41 15.27
N ILE A 234 -14.63 -7.59 15.24
CA ILE A 234 -14.75 -6.42 14.37
C ILE A 234 -14.89 -5.18 15.25
N ASN A 235 -13.96 -4.25 15.11
CA ASN A 235 -13.92 -3.02 15.92
C ASN A 235 -13.95 -3.27 17.43
N GLY A 236 -13.31 -4.38 17.87
CA GLY A 236 -13.25 -4.79 19.28
C GLY A 236 -14.38 -5.68 19.75
N GLU A 237 -15.45 -5.83 18.98
CA GLU A 237 -16.62 -6.64 19.35
C GLU A 237 -16.54 -8.04 18.73
N PRO A 238 -16.90 -9.10 19.47
CA PRO A 238 -16.90 -10.47 18.96
C PRO A 238 -17.92 -10.63 17.82
N SER A 239 -17.51 -11.25 16.74
CA SER A 239 -18.39 -11.52 15.61
C SER A 239 -19.09 -12.87 15.74
N LEU A 240 -20.40 -12.88 15.49
CA LEU A 240 -21.20 -14.10 15.34
C LEU A 240 -21.26 -14.59 13.88
N LEU A 241 -20.70 -13.82 12.95
CA LEU A 241 -20.68 -14.14 11.51
C LEU A 241 -19.30 -14.66 11.11
N CYS A 242 -19.27 -15.51 10.10
CA CYS A 242 -18.02 -15.93 9.47
C CYS A 242 -17.36 -14.74 8.75
N ALA A 243 -16.03 -14.77 8.65
CA ALA A 243 -15.26 -13.65 8.09
C ALA A 243 -15.66 -13.28 6.65
N ASN A 244 -16.11 -14.25 5.85
CA ASN A 244 -16.58 -14.01 4.48
C ASN A 244 -17.99 -13.39 4.39
N GLN A 245 -18.73 -13.34 5.50
CA GLN A 245 -20.05 -12.72 5.55
C GLN A 245 -20.02 -11.25 5.99
N ILE A 246 -18.85 -10.77 6.40
CA ILE A 246 -18.66 -9.41 6.91
C ILE A 246 -18.04 -8.57 5.81
N THR A 247 -18.85 -7.77 5.13
CA THR A 247 -18.36 -6.77 4.19
C THR A 247 -17.71 -5.62 4.94
N LEU A 248 -16.47 -5.31 4.59
CA LEU A 248 -15.68 -4.26 5.23
C LEU A 248 -16.20 -2.86 4.89
N LYS A 249 -16.07 -1.97 5.86
CA LYS A 249 -16.16 -0.53 5.70
C LYS A 249 -14.79 0.09 5.97
N SER A 250 -14.49 1.22 5.31
CA SER A 250 -13.24 1.92 5.58
C SER A 250 -13.11 2.31 7.05
N GLY A 251 -11.97 2.00 7.64
CA GLY A 251 -11.69 2.19 9.06
C GLY A 251 -11.96 0.96 9.93
N ASP A 252 -12.56 -0.11 9.39
CA ASP A 252 -12.78 -1.33 10.17
C ASP A 252 -11.45 -1.95 10.63
N LYS A 253 -11.46 -2.39 11.90
CA LYS A 253 -10.39 -3.15 12.52
C LYS A 253 -10.84 -4.59 12.72
N VAL A 254 -10.16 -5.51 12.08
CA VAL A 254 -10.39 -6.95 12.20
C VAL A 254 -9.33 -7.55 13.11
N THR A 255 -9.75 -8.23 14.17
CA THR A 255 -8.83 -8.96 15.06
C THR A 255 -9.17 -10.45 15.02
N LEU A 256 -8.19 -11.27 14.70
CA LEU A 256 -8.22 -12.71 14.95
C LEU A 256 -7.41 -13.01 16.20
N ALA A 257 -8.01 -13.63 17.18
CA ALA A 257 -7.30 -14.02 18.40
C ALA A 257 -7.49 -15.51 18.70
N TYR A 258 -6.40 -16.21 18.99
CA TYR A 258 -6.43 -17.60 19.42
C TYR A 258 -6.73 -17.68 20.92
N THR A 259 -7.98 -17.90 21.29
CA THR A 259 -8.46 -17.79 22.66
C THR A 259 -9.68 -18.69 22.91
N THR A 260 -10.34 -18.58 24.07
CA THR A 260 -11.58 -19.30 24.42
C THR A 260 -12.76 -18.34 24.38
N ASP A 261 -14.00 -18.87 24.31
CA ASP A 261 -15.26 -18.10 24.29
C ASP A 261 -15.39 -17.10 25.44
N ASN A 262 -14.83 -17.44 26.59
CA ASN A 262 -14.99 -16.65 27.82
C ASN A 262 -13.81 -15.70 28.07
N SER A 263 -12.85 -15.65 27.18
CA SER A 263 -11.72 -14.74 27.31
C SER A 263 -12.02 -13.39 26.66
N PRO A 264 -11.66 -12.28 27.32
CA PRO A 264 -11.76 -10.98 26.66
C PRO A 264 -10.83 -10.97 25.43
N MET A 265 -11.18 -10.13 24.42
CA MET A 265 -10.30 -9.88 23.30
C MET A 265 -8.94 -9.41 23.83
N PRO A 266 -7.82 -10.04 23.41
CA PRO A 266 -6.52 -9.48 23.72
C PRO A 266 -6.41 -8.07 23.14
N ASP A 267 -5.99 -7.11 23.96
CA ASP A 267 -5.79 -5.73 23.52
C ASP A 267 -4.53 -5.66 22.64
N PRO A 268 -4.65 -5.41 21.32
CA PRO A 268 -3.49 -5.39 20.43
C PRO A 268 -2.45 -4.35 20.84
N ASP A 269 -2.89 -3.23 21.45
CA ASP A 269 -1.98 -2.14 21.82
C ASP A 269 -1.19 -2.44 23.10
N LYS A 270 -1.59 -3.44 23.87
CA LYS A 270 -0.92 -3.92 25.09
C LYS A 270 -0.06 -5.17 24.87
N ILE A 271 -0.03 -5.70 23.66
CA ILE A 271 0.81 -6.86 23.37
C ILE A 271 2.27 -6.39 23.35
N VAL A 272 3.00 -6.82 24.35
CA VAL A 272 4.45 -6.63 24.40
C VAL A 272 5.08 -7.66 23.46
N VAL A 273 5.69 -7.20 22.38
CA VAL A 273 6.54 -8.08 21.57
C VAL A 273 7.74 -8.40 22.42
N ASP A 274 7.86 -9.65 22.88
CA ASP A 274 9.04 -10.11 23.60
C ASP A 274 10.25 -10.07 22.64
N PRO A 275 11.23 -9.20 22.86
CA PRO A 275 12.38 -9.10 21.98
C PRO A 275 13.28 -10.36 22.04
N SER A 276 13.04 -11.26 22.99
CA SER A 276 13.73 -12.55 23.09
C SER A 276 12.98 -13.71 22.41
N ALA A 277 11.70 -13.52 22.05
CA ALA A 277 11.04 -14.44 21.14
C ALA A 277 11.83 -14.39 19.82
N THR A 278 12.31 -15.54 19.37
CA THR A 278 12.90 -15.63 18.03
C THR A 278 11.87 -15.11 17.05
N THR A 279 12.02 -13.84 16.70
CA THR A 279 11.21 -13.24 15.63
C THR A 279 11.45 -14.09 14.40
N PRO A 280 10.41 -14.46 13.65
CA PRO A 280 10.63 -14.97 12.31
C PRO A 280 11.59 -14.00 11.64
N ASP A 281 12.50 -14.54 10.87
CA ASP A 281 13.58 -13.77 10.23
C ASP A 281 13.01 -12.63 9.37
N TRP A 282 12.56 -11.56 10.03
CA TRP A 282 12.15 -10.30 9.41
C TRP A 282 13.34 -9.64 8.69
N ASP A 283 14.56 -10.09 9.01
CA ASP A 283 15.79 -9.65 8.36
C ASP A 283 15.87 -10.19 6.92
N ALA A 284 15.25 -11.33 6.61
CA ALA A 284 15.21 -11.87 5.26
C ALA A 284 14.35 -11.01 4.33
N GLU A 285 13.25 -10.42 4.81
CA GLU A 285 12.44 -9.48 4.02
C GLU A 285 13.12 -8.12 3.84
N TRP A 286 13.91 -7.68 4.83
CA TRP A 286 14.65 -6.42 4.75
C TRP A 286 15.88 -6.49 3.86
N ALA A 287 16.49 -7.66 3.69
CA ALA A 287 17.58 -7.86 2.75
C ALA A 287 17.19 -7.55 1.30
N GLY A 288 15.88 -7.58 0.98
CA GLY A 288 15.33 -7.18 -0.32
C GLY A 288 15.15 -5.69 -0.55
N TYR A 289 15.18 -4.86 0.49
CA TYR A 289 14.93 -3.42 0.38
C TYR A 289 16.21 -2.57 0.38
N GLY A 290 17.08 -2.81 -0.59
CA GLY A 290 18.22 -1.91 -0.86
C GLY A 290 19.43 -2.09 0.05
N ASN A 291 19.46 -3.09 0.87
CA ASN A 291 20.66 -3.52 1.52
C ASN A 291 21.33 -4.58 0.65
N SER A 292 22.47 -4.26 0.10
CA SER A 292 23.26 -5.05 -0.84
C SER A 292 23.79 -6.35 -0.22
N GLY A 293 22.95 -7.21 0.35
CA GLY A 293 23.35 -8.56 0.79
C GLY A 293 24.48 -8.64 1.83
N ASN A 294 24.93 -7.51 2.35
CA ASN A 294 25.90 -7.48 3.44
C ASN A 294 25.16 -7.38 4.76
N GLY A 295 24.72 -8.52 5.26
CA GLY A 295 24.07 -8.67 6.55
C GLY A 295 24.87 -8.19 7.78
N SER A 296 25.99 -7.54 7.57
CA SER A 296 26.84 -7.02 8.65
C SER A 296 26.41 -5.67 9.20
N THR A 297 25.48 -4.97 8.55
CA THR A 297 25.06 -3.63 9.00
C THR A 297 23.76 -3.64 9.77
N VAL A 298 23.06 -4.77 9.82
CA VAL A 298 21.78 -4.90 10.53
C VAL A 298 21.97 -5.46 11.94
N THR A 299 23.10 -6.12 12.20
CA THR A 299 23.37 -6.78 13.49
C THR A 299 23.52 -5.82 14.67
N ASP A 300 23.89 -4.56 14.40
CA ASP A 300 23.92 -3.51 15.41
C ASP A 300 22.79 -2.49 15.25
N ALA A 301 21.98 -2.64 14.21
CA ALA A 301 20.80 -1.83 14.05
C ALA A 301 19.76 -2.31 15.06
N LYS A 302 19.74 -1.65 16.15
CA LYS A 302 18.55 -1.51 16.96
C LYS A 302 17.38 -1.46 16.00
N THR A 303 16.61 -2.44 15.97
CA THR A 303 15.49 -2.79 15.12
C THR A 303 15.25 -1.87 13.90
N PRO A 304 14.91 -2.41 12.74
CA PRO A 304 14.56 -1.61 11.55
C PRO A 304 13.55 -0.51 11.83
N ALA A 305 12.63 -0.74 12.75
CA ALA A 305 11.67 0.25 13.23
C ALA A 305 12.34 1.46 13.91
N GLN A 306 13.43 1.27 14.65
CA GLN A 306 14.17 2.38 15.24
C GLN A 306 15.02 3.13 14.20
N ALA A 307 15.56 2.41 13.22
CA ALA A 307 16.28 3.04 12.11
C ALA A 307 15.33 3.76 11.16
N ALA A 308 14.15 3.20 10.89
CA ALA A 308 13.10 3.85 10.11
C ALA A 308 12.54 5.06 10.87
N GLY A 309 12.29 4.94 12.18
CA GLY A 309 11.85 6.06 13.03
C GLY A 309 12.85 7.20 13.04
N LEU A 310 14.15 6.92 13.01
CA LEU A 310 15.19 7.93 12.92
C LEU A 310 15.27 8.62 11.54
N LYS A 311 14.86 7.96 10.47
CA LYS A 311 14.77 8.58 9.13
C LYS A 311 13.52 9.42 8.95
N TRP A 312 12.46 9.15 9.71
CA TRP A 312 11.19 9.83 9.62
C TRP A 312 10.93 10.80 10.78
N ALA A 313 11.69 10.69 11.86
CA ALA A 313 11.81 11.75 12.84
C ALA A 313 12.65 12.88 12.24
N PHE A 314 12.14 13.49 11.17
CA PHE A 314 12.67 14.74 10.70
C PHE A 314 12.54 15.75 11.79
N ASP A 315 13.68 16.20 12.21
CA ASP A 315 13.81 17.33 13.09
C ASP A 315 13.24 18.57 12.38
N TRP A 316 11.98 18.86 12.61
CA TRP A 316 11.31 20.08 12.15
C TRP A 316 11.88 21.33 12.83
N LYS A 317 13.04 21.22 13.49
CA LYS A 317 13.69 22.27 14.24
C LYS A 317 15.04 22.67 13.66
N ALA A 318 15.31 22.37 12.40
CA ALA A 318 16.47 22.94 11.71
C ALA A 318 16.03 23.84 10.57
#